data_75af56bd5110a4f29ec0953a15cbba96
#
_entry.id   75af56bd5110a4f29ec0953a15cbba96
#
_cell.length_a   1.000
_cell.length_b   1.000
_cell.length_c   1.000
_cell.angle_alpha   90.00
_cell.angle_beta   90.00
_cell.angle_gamma   90.00
#
_symmetry.space_group_name_H-M   'P 1'
#
loop_
_entity.id
_entity.type
_entity.pdbx_description
1 polymer ?
#
loop_
_entity_poly.entity_id
_entity_poly.type
_entity_poly.pdbx_seq_one_letter_code
_entity_poly.pdbx_strand_id
1 'polypeptide(L)'
;MIDILGRRKKTSMTDETMAAVEDELWLTYGMELLRVDLRKHQKQQAVTQDSSLGDARRFWASTQSRRMFKRLMCLAAGDNQPRTIADIASELYITHKAATQLVKDGMSFDALSKQTFTLPKGSKGAKQRYGYMATDEWFETFLQNGLRFSFEWAEELMRSRELFNEWHRYRLSRKS
;
A
#
# COMPACT_ATOMS: atom_id res chain seq x y z
N MET A 1 -48.20 6.56 11.60
CA MET A 1 -49.55 6.20 12.06
C MET A 1 -49.41 5.30 13.29
N ILE A 2 -49.95 5.68 14.44
CA ILE A 2 -49.87 4.91 15.70
C ILE A 2 -51.21 4.11 15.79
N ASP A 3 -51.14 2.82 16.09
CA ASP A 3 -52.34 2.03 16.27
C ASP A 3 -53.03 2.35 17.65
N ILE A 4 -54.25 1.91 17.82
CA ILE A 4 -55.10 2.18 19.01
C ILE A 4 -54.44 1.70 20.33
N LEU A 5 -53.36 0.90 20.26
CA LEU A 5 -52.61 0.38 21.41
C LEU A 5 -51.26 1.07 21.60
N GLY A 6 -50.98 2.18 20.88
CA GLY A 6 -49.70 2.92 20.99
C GLY A 6 -48.46 2.19 20.45
N ARG A 7 -48.65 1.06 19.79
CA ARG A 7 -47.53 0.34 19.17
C ARG A 7 -47.17 0.97 17.83
N ARG A 8 -45.89 1.38 17.68
CA ARG A 8 -45.36 1.77 16.37
C ARG A 8 -45.55 0.56 15.44
N LYS A 9 -46.39 0.67 14.42
CA LYS A 9 -46.39 -0.28 13.31
C LYS A 9 -44.97 -0.28 12.74
N LYS A 10 -44.26 -1.41 12.84
CA LYS A 10 -43.09 -1.66 12.03
C LYS A 10 -43.58 -1.68 10.59
N THR A 11 -43.41 -0.57 9.88
CA THR A 11 -43.61 -0.53 8.44
C THR A 11 -42.48 -1.43 7.86
N SER A 12 -42.86 -2.64 7.44
CA SER A 12 -41.90 -3.48 6.71
C SER A 12 -41.60 -2.74 5.42
N MET A 13 -40.37 -2.33 5.25
CA MET A 13 -39.89 -1.88 3.94
C MET A 13 -40.07 -3.02 2.94
N THR A 14 -40.53 -2.72 1.74
CA THR A 14 -40.64 -3.71 0.67
C THR A 14 -39.23 -4.18 0.27
N ASP A 15 -39.10 -5.40 -0.22
CA ASP A 15 -37.82 -5.96 -0.66
C ASP A 15 -37.13 -5.08 -1.74
N GLU A 16 -37.91 -4.44 -2.60
CA GLU A 16 -37.41 -3.50 -3.62
C GLU A 16 -36.82 -2.23 -3.01
N THR A 17 -37.50 -1.62 -2.02
CA THR A 17 -36.99 -0.45 -1.30
C THR A 17 -35.69 -0.80 -0.59
N MET A 18 -35.55 -2.02 -0.21
CA MET A 18 -34.44 -2.58 0.53
C MET A 18 -33.23 -2.80 -0.35
N ALA A 19 -33.41 -3.38 -1.51
CA ALA A 19 -32.34 -3.53 -2.50
C ALA A 19 -31.79 -2.17 -2.92
N ALA A 20 -32.64 -1.18 -3.14
CA ALA A 20 -32.24 0.18 -3.48
C ALA A 20 -31.35 0.82 -2.40
N VAL A 21 -31.65 0.64 -1.10
CA VAL A 21 -30.81 1.17 -0.03
C VAL A 21 -29.44 0.43 0.05
N GLU A 22 -29.42 -0.87 -0.18
CA GLU A 22 -28.16 -1.62 -0.24
C GLU A 22 -27.28 -1.13 -1.39
N ASP A 23 -27.84 -0.91 -2.55
CA ASP A 23 -27.12 -0.40 -3.73
C ASP A 23 -26.59 1.01 -3.48
N GLU A 24 -27.38 1.88 -2.85
CA GLU A 24 -26.96 3.24 -2.53
C GLU A 24 -25.80 3.25 -1.53
N LEU A 25 -25.85 2.43 -0.47
CA LEU A 25 -24.76 2.31 0.51
C LEU A 25 -23.50 1.72 -0.11
N TRP A 26 -23.65 0.72 -0.98
CA TRP A 26 -22.52 0.12 -1.70
C TRP A 26 -21.87 1.11 -2.66
N LEU A 27 -22.69 1.86 -3.40
CA LEU A 27 -22.21 2.90 -4.30
C LEU A 27 -21.48 4.00 -3.53
N THR A 28 -22.02 4.46 -2.40
CA THR A 28 -21.41 5.48 -1.53
C THR A 28 -20.05 5.02 -1.02
N TYR A 29 -19.95 3.77 -0.54
CA TYR A 29 -18.68 3.19 -0.11
C TYR A 29 -17.67 3.08 -1.26
N GLY A 30 -18.10 2.57 -2.41
CA GLY A 30 -17.25 2.47 -3.61
C GLY A 30 -16.74 3.83 -4.09
N MET A 31 -17.60 4.83 -4.10
CA MET A 31 -17.21 6.20 -4.47
C MET A 31 -16.21 6.81 -3.50
N GLU A 32 -16.34 6.53 -2.18
CA GLU A 32 -15.35 7.02 -1.21
C GLU A 32 -13.99 6.34 -1.38
N LEU A 33 -13.96 5.02 -1.63
CA LEU A 33 -12.71 4.32 -1.95
C LEU A 33 -12.03 4.90 -3.19
N LEU A 34 -12.79 5.19 -4.24
CA LEU A 34 -12.25 5.81 -5.46
C LEU A 34 -11.67 7.21 -5.17
N ARG A 35 -12.33 8.01 -4.33
CA ARG A 35 -11.82 9.32 -3.91
C ARG A 35 -10.51 9.19 -3.12
N VAL A 36 -10.43 8.23 -2.19
CA VAL A 36 -9.20 7.94 -1.42
C VAL A 36 -8.05 7.56 -2.36
N ASP A 37 -8.31 6.66 -3.30
CA ASP A 37 -7.29 6.21 -4.26
C ASP A 37 -6.83 7.35 -5.19
N LEU A 38 -7.76 8.16 -5.68
CA LEU A 38 -7.45 9.33 -6.50
C LEU A 38 -6.59 10.34 -5.73
N ARG A 39 -6.94 10.70 -4.48
CA ARG A 39 -6.13 11.60 -3.64
C ARG A 39 -4.72 11.05 -3.43
N LYS A 40 -4.57 9.75 -3.20
CA LYS A 40 -3.28 9.09 -3.09
C LYS A 40 -2.43 9.27 -4.35
N HIS A 41 -3.02 9.02 -5.51
CA HIS A 41 -2.34 9.19 -6.79
C HIS A 41 -1.95 10.66 -7.05
N GLN A 42 -2.83 11.61 -6.75
CA GLN A 42 -2.54 13.05 -6.86
C GLN A 42 -1.38 13.47 -5.97
N LYS A 43 -1.37 13.06 -4.68
CA LYS A 43 -0.25 13.32 -3.76
C LYS A 43 1.07 12.71 -4.28
N GLN A 44 1.03 11.50 -4.84
CA GLN A 44 2.20 10.85 -5.42
C GLN A 44 2.71 11.59 -6.66
N GLN A 45 1.83 12.07 -7.50
CA GLN A 45 2.17 12.89 -8.67
C GLN A 45 2.79 14.23 -8.28
N ALA A 46 2.22 14.90 -7.28
CA ALA A 46 2.76 16.15 -6.76
C ALA A 46 4.22 15.99 -6.32
N VAL A 47 4.57 14.87 -5.64
CA VAL A 47 5.96 14.57 -5.25
C VAL A 47 6.89 14.45 -6.48
N THR A 48 6.42 13.89 -7.60
CA THR A 48 7.25 13.75 -8.80
C THR A 48 7.47 15.09 -9.54
N GLN A 49 6.53 16.02 -9.37
CA GLN A 49 6.57 17.33 -10.04
C GLN A 49 7.24 18.41 -9.19
N ASP A 50 7.40 18.18 -7.89
CA ASP A 50 8.00 19.14 -6.98
C ASP A 50 9.51 19.26 -7.23
N SER A 51 9.91 20.37 -7.85
CA SER A 51 11.32 20.65 -8.17
C SER A 51 12.16 20.96 -6.93
N SER A 52 11.55 21.27 -5.78
CA SER A 52 12.27 21.47 -4.51
C SER A 52 12.80 20.18 -3.91
N LEU A 53 12.25 19.03 -4.33
CA LEU A 53 12.71 17.72 -3.90
C LEU A 53 13.91 17.27 -4.73
N GLY A 54 14.91 16.67 -4.09
CA GLY A 54 16.08 16.11 -4.77
C GLY A 54 15.71 15.05 -5.82
N ASP A 55 16.58 14.91 -6.83
CA ASP A 55 16.36 14.02 -7.98
C ASP A 55 16.08 12.57 -7.58
N ALA A 56 16.80 12.05 -6.61
CA ALA A 56 16.58 10.70 -6.08
C ALA A 56 15.14 10.51 -5.58
N ARG A 57 14.61 11.47 -4.80
CA ARG A 57 13.26 11.38 -4.24
C ARG A 57 12.19 11.41 -5.33
N ARG A 58 12.31 12.30 -6.30
CA ARG A 58 11.41 12.37 -7.47
C ARG A 58 11.48 11.09 -8.30
N PHE A 59 12.70 10.60 -8.55
CA PHE A 59 12.91 9.36 -9.28
C PHE A 59 12.19 8.17 -8.61
N TRP A 60 12.37 7.99 -7.30
CA TRP A 60 11.75 6.88 -6.56
C TRP A 60 10.22 6.99 -6.42
N ALA A 61 9.68 8.18 -6.54
CA ALA A 61 8.23 8.40 -6.54
C ALA A 61 7.59 8.21 -7.93
N SER A 62 8.36 8.21 -9.03
CA SER A 62 7.86 8.39 -10.40
C SER A 62 7.04 7.22 -10.96
N THR A 63 7.35 5.98 -10.58
CA THR A 63 6.61 4.79 -11.07
C THR A 63 6.19 3.86 -9.95
N GLN A 64 5.17 3.04 -10.21
CA GLN A 64 4.71 2.03 -9.26
C GLN A 64 5.85 1.06 -8.86
N SER A 65 6.59 0.54 -9.84
CA SER A 65 7.69 -0.40 -9.60
C SER A 65 8.79 0.22 -8.75
N ARG A 66 9.15 1.49 -8.97
CA ARG A 66 10.15 2.21 -8.15
C ARG A 66 9.66 2.42 -6.72
N ARG A 67 8.39 2.77 -6.53
CA ARG A 67 7.80 2.91 -5.19
C ARG A 67 7.79 1.59 -4.43
N MET A 68 7.42 0.50 -5.08
CA MET A 68 7.43 -0.83 -4.47
C MET A 68 8.85 -1.30 -4.16
N PHE A 69 9.79 -1.10 -5.09
CA PHE A 69 11.20 -1.42 -4.88
C PHE A 69 11.79 -0.67 -3.67
N LYS A 70 11.54 0.64 -3.56
CA LYS A 70 11.97 1.41 -2.39
C LYS A 70 11.46 0.82 -1.08
N ARG A 71 10.18 0.46 -1.01
CA ARG A 71 9.59 -0.16 0.18
C ARG A 71 10.24 -1.51 0.50
N LEU A 72 10.45 -2.35 -0.51
CA LEU A 72 11.10 -3.65 -0.35
C LEU A 72 12.52 -3.50 0.21
N MET A 73 13.29 -2.53 -0.29
CA MET A 73 14.66 -2.29 0.20
C MET A 73 14.69 -1.74 1.63
N CYS A 74 13.72 -0.91 2.01
CA CYS A 74 13.56 -0.45 3.39
C CYS A 74 13.12 -1.59 4.33
N LEU A 75 12.23 -2.48 3.89
CA LEU A 75 11.89 -3.68 4.67
C LEU A 75 13.12 -4.59 4.84
N ALA A 76 13.90 -4.80 3.77
CA ALA A 76 15.14 -5.57 3.83
C ALA A 76 16.14 -4.99 4.86
N ALA A 77 16.22 -3.67 4.97
CA ALA A 77 17.05 -3.00 5.99
C ALA A 77 16.49 -3.18 7.40
N GLY A 78 15.18 -2.97 7.59
CA GLY A 78 14.51 -3.13 8.89
C GLY A 78 14.61 -4.57 9.43
N ASP A 79 14.50 -5.56 8.55
CA ASP A 79 14.61 -6.99 8.90
C ASP A 79 16.06 -7.47 8.97
N ASN A 80 17.02 -6.64 8.56
CA ASN A 80 18.43 -7.01 8.34
C ASN A 80 18.58 -8.26 7.44
N GLN A 81 17.77 -8.31 6.38
CA GLN A 81 17.73 -9.42 5.42
C GLN A 81 17.93 -8.89 3.98
N PRO A 82 19.19 -8.77 3.51
CA PRO A 82 19.48 -8.32 2.16
C PRO A 82 18.79 -9.18 1.10
N ARG A 83 18.24 -8.58 0.05
CA ARG A 83 17.55 -9.24 -1.06
C ARG A 83 18.48 -9.40 -2.25
N THR A 84 18.53 -10.60 -2.83
CA THR A 84 19.23 -10.81 -4.12
C THR A 84 18.40 -10.22 -5.27
N ILE A 85 19.00 -10.04 -6.44
CA ILE A 85 18.27 -9.61 -7.65
C ILE A 85 17.13 -10.58 -7.99
N ALA A 86 17.34 -11.88 -7.74
CA ALA A 86 16.30 -12.90 -7.96
C ALA A 86 15.13 -12.75 -6.99
N ASP A 87 15.41 -12.48 -5.71
CA ASP A 87 14.36 -12.21 -4.71
C ASP A 87 13.56 -10.97 -5.08
N ILE A 88 14.25 -9.86 -5.44
CA ILE A 88 13.64 -8.62 -5.89
C ILE A 88 12.73 -8.85 -7.11
N ALA A 89 13.20 -9.58 -8.09
CA ALA A 89 12.43 -9.90 -9.29
C ALA A 89 11.15 -10.69 -8.94
N SER A 90 11.27 -11.69 -8.07
CA SER A 90 10.17 -12.52 -7.61
C SER A 90 9.16 -11.73 -6.77
N GLU A 91 9.61 -10.99 -5.76
CA GLU A 91 8.73 -10.26 -4.83
C GLU A 91 8.00 -9.09 -5.50
N LEU A 92 8.61 -8.46 -6.52
CA LEU A 92 7.99 -7.37 -7.28
C LEU A 92 7.27 -7.81 -8.55
N TYR A 93 7.28 -9.11 -8.88
CA TYR A 93 6.70 -9.67 -10.11
C TYR A 93 7.23 -8.98 -11.38
N ILE A 94 8.54 -8.71 -11.42
CA ILE A 94 9.22 -8.06 -12.56
C ILE A 94 10.30 -8.98 -13.14
N THR A 95 10.78 -8.65 -14.34
CA THR A 95 11.88 -9.39 -14.96
C THR A 95 13.18 -9.16 -14.20
N HIS A 96 14.09 -10.16 -14.25
CA HIS A 96 15.43 -10.03 -13.68
C HIS A 96 16.21 -8.83 -14.23
N LYS A 97 16.01 -8.50 -15.52
CA LYS A 97 16.59 -7.30 -16.14
C LYS A 97 16.07 -6.02 -15.49
N ALA A 98 14.77 -5.92 -15.24
CA ALA A 98 14.17 -4.77 -14.57
C ALA A 98 14.65 -4.63 -13.12
N ALA A 99 14.72 -5.75 -12.37
CA ALA A 99 15.27 -5.76 -11.02
C ALA A 99 16.73 -5.30 -10.99
N THR A 100 17.55 -5.79 -11.93
CA THR A 100 18.95 -5.35 -12.08
C THR A 100 19.06 -3.86 -12.33
N GLN A 101 18.18 -3.29 -13.17
CA GLN A 101 18.18 -1.86 -13.43
C GLN A 101 17.81 -1.04 -12.20
N LEU A 102 16.77 -1.46 -11.46
CA LEU A 102 16.37 -0.80 -10.21
C LEU A 102 17.50 -0.80 -9.16
N VAL A 103 18.24 -1.91 -9.06
CA VAL A 103 19.41 -1.99 -8.16
C VAL A 103 20.52 -1.05 -8.62
N LYS A 104 20.83 -0.99 -9.92
CA LYS A 104 21.81 -0.04 -10.45
C LYS A 104 21.43 1.41 -10.17
N ASP A 105 20.17 1.75 -10.41
CA ASP A 105 19.64 3.08 -10.12
C ASP A 105 19.74 3.39 -8.61
N GLY A 106 19.38 2.44 -7.74
CA GLY A 106 19.50 2.60 -6.30
C GLY A 106 20.94 2.82 -5.82
N MET A 107 21.89 2.09 -6.39
CA MET A 107 23.31 2.28 -6.10
C MET A 107 23.83 3.62 -6.60
N SER A 108 23.35 4.12 -7.74
CA SER A 108 23.78 5.42 -8.30
C SER A 108 23.29 6.62 -7.49
N PHE A 109 22.26 6.45 -6.67
CA PHE A 109 21.74 7.46 -5.75
C PHE A 109 22.19 7.26 -4.29
N ASP A 110 23.15 6.38 -4.04
CA ASP A 110 23.60 5.99 -2.71
C ASP A 110 22.47 5.53 -1.77
N ALA A 111 21.37 5.07 -2.37
CA ALA A 111 20.19 4.62 -1.63
C ALA A 111 20.29 3.17 -1.16
N LEU A 112 21.23 2.40 -1.74
CA LEU A 112 21.39 0.97 -1.43
C LEU A 112 22.81 0.66 -0.96
N SER A 113 22.91 -0.27 -0.01
CA SER A 113 24.13 -0.96 0.37
C SER A 113 24.15 -2.36 -0.22
N LYS A 114 25.35 -2.79 -0.65
CA LYS A 114 25.60 -4.15 -1.13
C LYS A 114 26.18 -4.98 0.00
N GLN A 115 25.50 -6.05 0.36
CA GLN A 115 25.91 -6.98 1.41
C GLN A 115 26.36 -8.30 0.80
N THR A 116 27.39 -8.89 1.38
CA THR A 116 27.86 -10.23 1.00
C THR A 116 27.37 -11.22 2.06
N PHE A 117 26.72 -12.27 1.64
CA PHE A 117 26.32 -13.33 2.55
C PHE A 117 26.75 -14.71 2.04
N THR A 118 27.08 -15.59 2.99
CA THR A 118 27.49 -16.94 2.71
C THR A 118 26.26 -17.85 2.83
N LEU A 119 26.05 -18.68 1.83
CA LEU A 119 24.99 -19.71 1.90
C LEU A 119 25.31 -20.74 2.99
N PRO A 120 24.28 -21.35 3.62
CA PRO A 120 24.48 -22.46 4.55
C PRO A 120 25.32 -23.56 3.92
N LYS A 121 26.23 -24.15 4.74
CA LYS A 121 27.07 -25.29 4.33
C LYS A 121 26.17 -26.43 3.78
N GLY A 122 26.41 -26.83 2.57
CA GLY A 122 25.62 -27.90 1.89
C GLY A 122 24.99 -27.47 0.58
N SER A 123 24.90 -26.22 0.27
CA SER A 123 24.48 -25.72 -1.04
C SER A 123 25.61 -25.96 -2.03
N LYS A 124 25.39 -26.81 -3.06
CA LYS A 124 26.37 -27.04 -4.14
C LYS A 124 26.79 -25.69 -4.74
N GLY A 125 28.07 -25.35 -4.54
CA GLY A 125 28.66 -24.10 -5.03
C GLY A 125 28.51 -22.94 -4.06
N ALA A 126 29.32 -22.92 -2.99
CA ALA A 126 29.46 -21.79 -2.07
C ALA A 126 30.08 -20.55 -2.76
N LYS A 127 29.40 -20.02 -3.78
CA LYS A 127 29.73 -18.70 -4.31
C LYS A 127 29.16 -17.66 -3.36
N GLN A 128 29.98 -16.68 -2.98
CA GLN A 128 29.49 -15.49 -2.31
C GLN A 128 28.30 -14.94 -3.09
N ARG A 129 27.16 -14.77 -2.43
CA ARG A 129 26.00 -14.10 -3.00
C ARG A 129 25.97 -12.66 -2.51
N TYR A 130 25.52 -11.81 -3.37
CA TYR A 130 25.30 -10.42 -3.04
C TYR A 130 23.79 -10.18 -2.84
N GLY A 131 23.48 -9.49 -1.77
CA GLY A 131 22.17 -8.95 -1.52
C GLY A 131 22.23 -7.43 -1.39
N TYR A 132 21.10 -6.81 -1.46
CA TYR A 132 20.93 -5.36 -1.42
C TYR A 132 19.87 -5.00 -0.40
N MET A 133 20.06 -3.89 0.27
CA MET A 133 19.11 -3.30 1.20
C MET A 133 19.30 -1.78 1.20
N ALA A 134 18.34 -1.04 1.75
CA ALA A 134 18.50 0.40 1.91
C ALA A 134 19.71 0.74 2.79
N THR A 135 20.38 1.85 2.50
CA THR A 135 21.35 2.43 3.43
C THR A 135 20.63 2.97 4.66
N ASP A 136 21.32 3.12 5.79
CA ASP A 136 20.74 3.63 7.03
C ASP A 136 20.13 5.02 6.82
N GLU A 137 20.83 5.91 6.14
CA GLU A 137 20.35 7.26 5.82
C GLU A 137 19.05 7.23 4.99
N TRP A 138 19.00 6.35 3.99
CA TRP A 138 17.81 6.21 3.15
C TRP A 138 16.65 5.58 3.92
N PHE A 139 16.94 4.61 4.77
CA PHE A 139 15.95 3.96 5.63
C PHE A 139 15.35 4.94 6.64
N GLU A 140 16.16 5.74 7.34
CA GLU A 140 15.68 6.77 8.25
C GLU A 140 14.85 7.83 7.54
N THR A 141 15.29 8.30 6.37
CA THR A 141 14.54 9.23 5.54
C THR A 141 13.18 8.66 5.14
N PHE A 142 13.11 7.35 4.87
CA PHE A 142 11.85 6.66 4.58
C PHE A 142 10.94 6.60 5.82
N LEU A 143 11.49 6.27 7.00
CA LEU A 143 10.73 6.24 8.24
C LEU A 143 10.12 7.61 8.56
N GLN A 144 10.92 8.67 8.48
CA GLN A 144 10.47 10.03 8.81
C GLN A 144 9.41 10.58 7.85
N ASN A 145 9.57 10.34 6.56
CA ASN A 145 8.72 10.96 5.53
C ASN A 145 7.71 10.00 4.89
N GLY A 146 8.11 8.74 4.69
CA GLY A 146 7.29 7.73 4.02
C GLY A 146 6.22 7.14 4.93
N LEU A 147 6.53 6.95 6.22
CA LEU A 147 5.55 6.45 7.18
C LEU A 147 4.47 7.48 7.46
N ARG A 148 4.82 8.77 7.59
CA ARG A 148 3.81 9.83 7.76
C ARG A 148 2.76 9.79 6.67
N PHE A 149 3.18 9.70 5.41
CA PHE A 149 2.27 9.55 4.28
C PHE A 149 1.42 8.27 4.36
N SER A 150 2.02 7.17 4.84
CA SER A 150 1.33 5.89 5.00
C SER A 150 0.29 5.94 6.13
N PHE A 151 0.57 6.66 7.23
CA PHE A 151 -0.38 6.87 8.31
C PHE A 151 -1.57 7.73 7.87
N GLU A 152 -1.33 8.85 7.19
CA GLU A 152 -2.40 9.69 6.65
C GLU A 152 -3.34 8.89 5.73
N TRP A 153 -2.78 8.02 4.91
CA TRP A 153 -3.57 7.15 4.03
C TRP A 153 -4.29 6.05 4.80
N ALA A 154 -3.66 5.47 5.84
CA ALA A 154 -4.31 4.48 6.70
C ALA A 154 -5.52 5.07 7.43
N GLU A 155 -5.44 6.33 7.90
CA GLU A 155 -6.57 7.03 8.50
C GLU A 155 -7.73 7.22 7.51
N GLU A 156 -7.44 7.60 6.25
CA GLU A 156 -8.47 7.71 5.21
C GLU A 156 -9.14 6.35 4.93
N LEU A 157 -8.35 5.27 4.89
CA LEU A 157 -8.89 3.90 4.73
C LEU A 157 -9.73 3.45 5.93
N MET A 158 -9.34 3.84 7.15
CA MET A 158 -10.12 3.50 8.35
C MET A 158 -11.51 4.16 8.33
N ARG A 159 -11.62 5.40 7.86
CA ARG A 159 -12.93 6.05 7.64
C ARG A 159 -13.78 5.31 6.62
N SER A 160 -13.18 4.89 5.50
CA SER A 160 -13.88 4.08 4.49
C SER A 160 -14.32 2.72 5.05
N ARG A 161 -13.54 2.14 5.97
CA ARG A 161 -13.90 0.91 6.68
C ARG A 161 -15.09 1.10 7.63
N GLU A 162 -15.21 2.26 8.26
CA GLU A 162 -16.38 2.57 9.08
C GLU A 162 -17.66 2.57 8.25
N LEU A 163 -17.66 3.22 7.08
CA LEU A 163 -18.78 3.18 6.14
C LEU A 163 -19.13 1.75 5.70
N PHE A 164 -18.12 0.94 5.41
CA PHE A 164 -18.31 -0.47 5.07
C PHE A 164 -18.93 -1.26 6.25
N ASN A 165 -18.47 -1.03 7.47
CA ASN A 165 -18.99 -1.67 8.65
C ASN A 165 -20.45 -1.25 8.95
N GLU A 166 -20.83 0.00 8.67
CA GLU A 166 -22.19 0.49 8.76
C GLU A 166 -23.09 -0.22 7.75
N TRP A 167 -22.66 -0.30 6.48
CA TRP A 167 -23.35 -1.04 5.45
C TRP A 167 -23.51 -2.53 5.82
N HIS A 168 -22.43 -3.16 6.32
CA HIS A 168 -22.46 -4.57 6.71
C HIS A 168 -23.38 -4.83 7.88
N ARG A 169 -23.39 -3.97 8.92
CA ARG A 169 -24.32 -4.05 10.05
C ARG A 169 -25.77 -3.89 9.60
N TYR A 170 -26.01 -2.94 8.72
CA TYR A 170 -27.32 -2.75 8.11
C TYR A 170 -27.78 -4.01 7.39
N ARG A 171 -26.95 -4.62 6.58
CA ARG A 171 -27.24 -5.87 5.85
C ARG A 171 -27.54 -7.05 6.78
N LEU A 172 -26.82 -7.19 7.90
CA LEU A 172 -27.04 -8.27 8.86
C LEU A 172 -28.31 -8.09 9.66
N SER A 173 -28.67 -6.86 10.04
CA SER A 173 -29.92 -6.58 10.81
C SER A 173 -31.19 -6.90 10.03
N ARG A 174 -31.07 -7.24 8.76
CA ARG A 174 -32.19 -7.54 7.85
C ARG A 174 -32.38 -9.01 7.58
N LYS A 175 -31.38 -9.84 7.89
CA LYS A 175 -31.50 -11.30 7.78
C LYS A 175 -32.07 -11.95 9.02
N SER A 176 -32.26 -11.18 10.10
CA SER A 176 -32.91 -11.56 11.34
C SER A 176 -34.37 -11.08 11.38
#